data_bef0541cb5fb11ff39ca02b6f4cff39a
#
_entry.id   bef0541cb5fb11ff39ca02b6f4cff39a
#
_cell.length_a   1.000
_cell.length_b   1.000
_cell.length_c   1.000
_cell.angle_alpha   90.00
_cell.angle_beta   90.00
_cell.angle_gamma   90.00
#
_symmetry.space_group_name_H-M   'P 1'
#
loop_
_entity.id
_entity.type
_entity.pdbx_description
1 polymer ?
#
loop_
_entity_poly.entity_id
_entity_poly.type
_entity_poly.pdbx_seq_one_letter_code
_entity_poly.pdbx_strand_id
1 'polypeptide(L)'
;MSLHPDLEAFLDLAQDSQDAGLPAMHQLTPSEARATFEQTTAQLRWPAPQDLEVSEIETLTRDGAALALRLYRPNGIESPLPVLVYFHGGGFVVGSLDSHDGVCREFCQRTPCAVLSVGYRLAPEHRFPTALEDGEDALAWLAEQAASLGLDGSRVAFGGDSAGATLATVLAIQAVRWPHTVAIAPKVQLLCYPVTDASRVHDSRLLFGEGYLLENDTLEWFYQHYARGPEDYLDWRFSPLLAEDLRGVAPAIVLLAGFDPLLDEGQAYVDRLRGQGVEVEVEVCAGLTHDLLRLGAVVPGVLEVYSRVGGALARALEIG
;
A
#
# COMPACT_ATOMS: atom_id res chain seq x y z
N MET A 1 -23.84 8.23 -5.08
CA MET A 1 -22.93 7.28 -5.74
C MET A 1 -23.56 5.90 -5.64
N SER A 2 -23.32 5.01 -6.60
CA SER A 2 -23.76 3.62 -6.55
C SER A 2 -22.54 2.70 -6.65
N LEU A 3 -22.59 1.55 -6.00
CA LEU A 3 -21.59 0.50 -6.18
C LEU A 3 -21.54 0.04 -7.63
N HIS A 4 -20.39 -0.46 -8.05
CA HIS A 4 -20.26 -1.18 -9.31
C HIS A 4 -21.09 -2.47 -9.23
N PRO A 5 -21.94 -2.81 -10.23
CA PRO A 5 -22.86 -3.95 -10.12
C PRO A 5 -22.18 -5.30 -9.85
N ASP A 6 -21.02 -5.56 -10.49
CA ASP A 6 -20.28 -6.80 -10.27
C ASP A 6 -19.70 -6.86 -8.84
N LEU A 7 -19.31 -5.70 -8.28
CA LEU A 7 -18.83 -5.62 -6.90
C LEU A 7 -20.00 -5.81 -5.91
N GLU A 8 -21.16 -5.22 -6.16
CA GLU A 8 -22.35 -5.41 -5.34
C GLU A 8 -22.70 -6.90 -5.25
N ALA A 9 -22.75 -7.60 -6.39
CA ALA A 9 -22.99 -9.05 -6.41
C ALA A 9 -21.91 -9.86 -5.65
N PHE A 10 -20.66 -9.43 -5.71
CA PHE A 10 -19.58 -10.06 -4.94
C PHE A 10 -19.72 -9.83 -3.42
N LEU A 11 -20.12 -8.63 -3.01
CA LEU A 11 -20.36 -8.32 -1.60
C LEU A 11 -21.54 -9.11 -1.03
N ASP A 12 -22.61 -9.28 -1.80
CA ASP A 12 -23.75 -10.14 -1.42
C ASP A 12 -23.30 -11.58 -1.15
N LEU A 13 -22.45 -12.15 -2.03
CA LEU A 13 -21.90 -13.50 -1.84
C LEU A 13 -20.98 -13.59 -0.61
N ALA A 14 -20.21 -12.54 -0.32
CA ALA A 14 -19.36 -12.47 0.87
C ALA A 14 -20.22 -12.44 2.14
N GLN A 15 -21.31 -11.66 2.15
CA GLN A 15 -22.25 -11.58 3.26
C GLN A 15 -22.97 -12.92 3.48
N ASP A 16 -23.47 -13.56 2.41
CA ASP A 16 -24.09 -14.89 2.48
C ASP A 16 -23.14 -15.93 3.13
N SER A 17 -21.84 -15.82 2.85
CA SER A 17 -20.83 -16.70 3.41
C SER A 17 -20.62 -16.48 4.91
N GLN A 18 -20.65 -15.23 5.38
CA GLN A 18 -20.60 -14.89 6.80
C GLN A 18 -21.88 -15.36 7.51
N ASP A 19 -23.05 -15.17 6.91
CA ASP A 19 -24.32 -15.62 7.44
C ASP A 19 -24.40 -17.17 7.52
N ALA A 20 -23.68 -17.87 6.63
CA ALA A 20 -23.48 -19.31 6.69
C ALA A 20 -22.46 -19.77 7.76
N GLY A 21 -21.87 -18.85 8.50
CA GLY A 21 -20.99 -19.10 9.65
C GLY A 21 -19.50 -19.14 9.35
N LEU A 22 -19.06 -18.61 8.18
CA LEU A 22 -17.65 -18.36 7.97
C LEU A 22 -17.20 -17.19 8.85
N PRO A 23 -16.10 -17.34 9.63
CA PRO A 23 -15.67 -16.29 10.55
C PRO A 23 -15.14 -15.07 9.78
N ALA A 24 -15.49 -13.87 10.27
CA ALA A 24 -14.87 -12.64 9.82
C ALA A 24 -13.38 -12.60 10.23
N MET A 25 -12.56 -11.80 9.53
CA MET A 25 -11.11 -11.75 9.76
C MET A 25 -10.74 -11.43 11.22
N HIS A 26 -11.44 -10.50 11.85
CA HIS A 26 -11.21 -10.10 13.25
C HIS A 26 -11.53 -11.19 14.29
N GLN A 27 -12.20 -12.28 13.88
CA GLN A 27 -12.52 -13.43 14.72
C GLN A 27 -11.44 -14.53 14.63
N LEU A 28 -10.50 -14.38 13.69
CA LEU A 28 -9.41 -15.32 13.47
C LEU A 28 -8.17 -14.96 14.28
N THR A 29 -7.33 -15.96 14.55
CA THR A 29 -5.96 -15.68 14.98
C THR A 29 -5.18 -15.04 13.83
N PRO A 30 -4.09 -14.28 14.08
CA PRO A 30 -3.26 -13.71 13.02
C PRO A 30 -2.75 -14.74 12.00
N SER A 31 -2.40 -15.95 12.46
CA SER A 31 -1.96 -17.02 11.57
C SER A 31 -3.07 -17.52 10.65
N GLU A 32 -4.28 -17.72 11.18
CA GLU A 32 -5.45 -18.13 10.39
C GLU A 32 -5.86 -16.99 9.42
N ALA A 33 -5.85 -15.74 9.87
CA ALA A 33 -6.15 -14.58 9.04
C ALA A 33 -5.18 -14.47 7.84
N ARG A 34 -3.88 -14.68 8.06
CA ARG A 34 -2.88 -14.72 6.97
C ARG A 34 -3.17 -15.84 5.98
N ALA A 35 -3.45 -17.05 6.47
CA ALA A 35 -3.78 -18.19 5.59
C ALA A 35 -5.04 -17.91 4.77
N THR A 36 -6.09 -17.36 5.39
CA THR A 36 -7.35 -17.00 4.71
C THR A 36 -7.11 -15.89 3.68
N PHE A 37 -6.31 -14.86 4.01
CA PHE A 37 -5.99 -13.77 3.11
C PHE A 37 -5.25 -14.26 1.85
N GLU A 38 -4.26 -15.14 2.00
CA GLU A 38 -3.56 -15.76 0.87
C GLU A 38 -4.49 -16.64 0.03
N GLN A 39 -5.35 -17.43 0.67
CA GLN A 39 -6.30 -18.29 -0.03
C GLN A 39 -7.32 -17.46 -0.83
N THR A 40 -7.89 -16.40 -0.24
CA THR A 40 -8.82 -15.50 -0.92
C THR A 40 -8.14 -14.78 -2.08
N THR A 41 -6.90 -14.32 -1.88
CA THR A 41 -6.09 -13.72 -2.95
C THR A 41 -5.93 -14.70 -4.12
N ALA A 42 -5.60 -15.95 -3.84
CA ALA A 42 -5.42 -16.98 -4.89
C ALA A 42 -6.72 -17.23 -5.69
N GLN A 43 -7.88 -17.15 -5.03
CA GLN A 43 -9.20 -17.29 -5.67
C GLN A 43 -9.59 -16.07 -6.52
N LEU A 44 -9.15 -14.86 -6.11
CA LEU A 44 -9.46 -13.60 -6.78
C LEU A 44 -8.37 -13.18 -7.80
N ARG A 45 -7.40 -14.04 -8.08
CA ARG A 45 -6.35 -13.73 -9.06
C ARG A 45 -6.94 -13.53 -10.44
N TRP A 46 -6.53 -12.44 -11.09
CA TRP A 46 -6.75 -12.19 -12.51
C TRP A 46 -5.49 -12.56 -13.31
N PRO A 47 -5.57 -12.68 -14.64
CA PRO A 47 -4.41 -12.89 -15.49
C PRO A 47 -3.49 -11.66 -15.48
N ALA A 48 -2.63 -11.57 -14.47
CA ALA A 48 -1.65 -10.49 -14.36
C ALA A 48 -0.53 -10.64 -15.41
N PRO A 49 0.17 -9.55 -15.78
CA PRO A 49 1.27 -9.58 -16.75
C PRO A 49 2.33 -10.62 -16.42
N GLN A 50 2.73 -11.42 -17.42
CA GLN A 50 3.74 -12.47 -17.27
C GLN A 50 5.07 -12.13 -17.98
N ASP A 51 5.06 -11.18 -18.90
CA ASP A 51 6.26 -10.75 -19.67
C ASP A 51 7.11 -9.77 -18.84
N LEU A 52 7.60 -10.25 -17.71
CA LEU A 52 8.43 -9.53 -16.76
C LEU A 52 9.51 -10.45 -16.21
N GLU A 53 10.69 -9.92 -15.94
CA GLU A 53 11.71 -10.58 -15.14
C GLU A 53 11.38 -10.40 -13.66
N VAL A 54 11.34 -11.49 -12.90
CA VAL A 54 11.06 -11.46 -11.46
C VAL A 54 12.21 -12.15 -10.72
N SER A 55 12.74 -11.49 -9.69
CA SER A 55 13.86 -12.00 -8.89
C SER A 55 13.53 -11.92 -7.41
N GLU A 56 13.73 -13.04 -6.69
CA GLU A 56 13.68 -13.06 -5.23
C GLU A 56 15.03 -12.63 -4.67
N ILE A 57 14.99 -11.77 -3.68
CA ILE A 57 16.19 -11.21 -3.03
C ILE A 57 16.00 -11.35 -1.52
N GLU A 58 17.04 -11.71 -0.82
CA GLU A 58 17.08 -11.69 0.63
C GLU A 58 18.18 -10.75 1.09
N THR A 59 17.85 -9.86 2.05
CA THR A 59 18.80 -8.99 2.72
C THR A 59 18.61 -9.08 4.23
N LEU A 60 19.42 -8.35 4.98
CA LEU A 60 19.32 -8.30 6.44
C LEU A 60 18.86 -6.90 6.87
N THR A 61 17.99 -6.89 7.86
CA THR A 61 17.63 -5.66 8.58
C THR A 61 18.74 -5.24 9.54
N ARG A 62 18.67 -4.03 10.08
CA ARG A 62 19.62 -3.48 11.05
C ARG A 62 19.78 -4.30 12.32
N ASP A 63 18.77 -5.08 12.68
CA ASP A 63 18.76 -6.02 13.83
C ASP A 63 19.17 -7.46 13.45
N GLY A 64 19.55 -7.68 12.18
CA GLY A 64 20.06 -8.95 11.67
C GLY A 64 18.98 -9.97 11.29
N ALA A 65 17.71 -9.57 11.24
CA ALA A 65 16.65 -10.42 10.72
C ALA A 65 16.68 -10.50 9.18
N ALA A 66 16.20 -11.59 8.60
CA ALA A 66 16.03 -11.70 7.15
C ALA A 66 14.89 -10.78 6.67
N LEU A 67 15.13 -10.05 5.59
CA LEU A 67 14.14 -9.23 4.89
C LEU A 67 14.04 -9.71 3.44
N ALA A 68 12.88 -10.27 3.09
CA ALA A 68 12.61 -10.69 1.73
C ALA A 68 12.19 -9.50 0.85
N LEU A 69 12.76 -9.42 -0.34
CA LEU A 69 12.42 -8.44 -1.36
C LEU A 69 12.13 -9.18 -2.67
N ARG A 70 11.20 -8.65 -3.47
CA ARG A 70 10.94 -9.16 -4.81
C ARG A 70 11.05 -8.03 -5.81
N LEU A 71 11.94 -8.20 -6.78
CA LEU A 71 12.19 -7.22 -7.84
C LEU A 71 11.52 -7.67 -9.14
N TYR A 72 10.65 -6.82 -9.66
CA TYR A 72 10.01 -6.96 -10.96
C TYR A 72 10.65 -5.97 -11.94
N ARG A 73 10.97 -6.44 -13.15
CA ARG A 73 11.58 -5.63 -14.20
C ARG A 73 10.80 -5.80 -15.51
N PRO A 74 10.46 -4.72 -16.20
CA PRO A 74 9.83 -4.82 -17.51
C PRO A 74 10.86 -5.31 -18.53
N ASN A 75 10.47 -6.26 -19.39
CA ASN A 75 11.31 -6.74 -20.48
C ASN A 75 11.51 -5.67 -21.57
N GLY A 76 12.68 -5.66 -22.18
CA GLY A 76 12.98 -4.83 -23.38
C GLY A 76 13.15 -3.33 -23.11
N ILE A 77 13.21 -2.90 -21.84
CA ILE A 77 13.49 -1.51 -21.47
C ILE A 77 14.95 -1.38 -21.06
N GLU A 78 15.64 -0.36 -21.61
CA GLU A 78 17.04 -0.11 -21.31
C GLU A 78 17.23 0.42 -19.87
N SER A 79 18.33 0.00 -19.24
CA SER A 79 18.76 0.49 -17.93
C SER A 79 19.47 1.86 -18.03
N PRO A 80 19.50 2.67 -16.96
CA PRO A 80 18.94 2.37 -15.63
C PRO A 80 17.44 2.65 -15.52
N LEU A 81 16.71 1.73 -14.89
CA LEU A 81 15.25 1.82 -14.70
C LEU A 81 14.90 2.66 -13.47
N PRO A 82 13.90 3.56 -13.53
CA PRO A 82 13.25 4.11 -12.35
C PRO A 82 12.66 2.99 -11.49
N VAL A 83 12.44 3.25 -10.20
CA VAL A 83 12.00 2.23 -9.24
C VAL A 83 10.79 2.70 -8.45
N LEU A 84 9.75 1.88 -8.42
CA LEU A 84 8.70 1.95 -7.41
C LEU A 84 9.05 0.99 -6.27
N VAL A 85 9.36 1.51 -5.07
CA VAL A 85 9.44 0.70 -3.85
C VAL A 85 8.03 0.54 -3.33
N TYR A 86 7.53 -0.69 -3.30
CA TYR A 86 6.13 -0.99 -3.00
C TYR A 86 5.99 -1.73 -1.68
N PHE A 87 5.14 -1.20 -0.80
CA PHE A 87 4.75 -1.79 0.47
C PHE A 87 3.31 -2.30 0.36
N HIS A 88 3.10 -3.59 0.59
CA HIS A 88 1.79 -4.21 0.47
C HIS A 88 0.83 -3.78 1.59
N GLY A 89 -0.49 -3.86 1.32
CA GLY A 89 -1.54 -3.69 2.31
C GLY A 89 -1.72 -4.89 3.24
N GLY A 90 -2.74 -4.82 4.09
CA GLY A 90 -3.09 -5.90 5.02
C GLY A 90 -2.96 -5.52 6.50
N GLY A 91 -3.18 -4.24 6.85
CA GLY A 91 -3.26 -3.77 8.23
C GLY A 91 -2.02 -4.04 9.08
N PHE A 92 -0.85 -4.21 8.46
CA PHE A 92 0.42 -4.61 9.09
C PHE A 92 0.40 -6.03 9.71
N VAL A 93 -0.66 -6.80 9.53
CA VAL A 93 -0.88 -8.12 10.17
C VAL A 93 -0.94 -9.25 9.15
N VAL A 94 -1.52 -8.98 7.98
CA VAL A 94 -1.64 -9.92 6.86
C VAL A 94 -0.98 -9.35 5.61
N GLY A 95 -1.01 -10.10 4.51
CA GLY A 95 -0.36 -9.72 3.26
C GLY A 95 1.06 -10.23 3.15
N SER A 96 1.56 -10.27 1.93
CA SER A 96 2.89 -10.80 1.59
C SER A 96 3.31 -10.35 0.20
N LEU A 97 4.53 -10.71 -0.20
CA LEU A 97 5.00 -10.57 -1.58
C LEU A 97 4.09 -11.34 -2.57
N ASP A 98 3.54 -12.49 -2.14
CA ASP A 98 2.69 -13.33 -2.98
C ASP A 98 1.27 -12.77 -3.13
N SER A 99 0.70 -12.24 -2.06
CA SER A 99 -0.64 -11.65 -2.11
C SER A 99 -0.72 -10.40 -2.98
N HIS A 100 0.39 -9.69 -3.16
CA HIS A 100 0.47 -8.47 -3.98
C HIS A 100 1.30 -8.65 -5.27
N ASP A 101 1.64 -9.90 -5.63
CA ASP A 101 2.38 -10.20 -6.88
C ASP A 101 1.67 -9.62 -8.11
N GLY A 102 0.36 -9.84 -8.24
CA GLY A 102 -0.45 -9.28 -9.34
C GLY A 102 -0.43 -7.76 -9.39
N VAL A 103 -0.53 -7.10 -8.24
CA VAL A 103 -0.49 -5.63 -8.11
C VAL A 103 0.86 -5.08 -8.58
N CYS A 104 1.96 -5.67 -8.11
CA CYS A 104 3.31 -5.26 -8.50
C CYS A 104 3.58 -5.48 -9.99
N ARG A 105 3.09 -6.59 -10.57
CA ARG A 105 3.19 -6.86 -12.02
C ARG A 105 2.44 -5.82 -12.84
N GLU A 106 1.22 -5.45 -12.46
CA GLU A 106 0.45 -4.41 -13.15
C GLU A 106 1.16 -3.06 -13.12
N PHE A 107 1.68 -2.63 -11.97
CA PHE A 107 2.45 -1.39 -11.90
C PHE A 107 3.72 -1.46 -12.73
N CYS A 108 4.48 -2.54 -12.66
CA CYS A 108 5.69 -2.73 -13.45
C CYS A 108 5.42 -2.62 -14.97
N GLN A 109 4.35 -3.29 -15.45
CA GLN A 109 3.98 -3.30 -16.86
C GLN A 109 3.44 -1.95 -17.34
N ARG A 110 2.63 -1.26 -16.51
CA ARG A 110 1.92 -0.04 -16.93
C ARG A 110 2.67 1.25 -16.65
N THR A 111 3.72 1.19 -15.84
CA THR A 111 4.55 2.37 -15.51
C THR A 111 5.90 2.34 -16.20
N PRO A 112 6.26 1.38 -17.01
CA PRO A 112 7.61 0.94 -17.47
C PRO A 112 8.76 1.26 -16.50
N CYS A 113 8.58 0.94 -15.21
CA CYS A 113 9.61 1.03 -14.16
C CYS A 113 9.83 -0.32 -13.50
N ALA A 114 10.95 -0.48 -12.82
CA ALA A 114 11.12 -1.59 -11.90
C ALA A 114 10.22 -1.42 -10.68
N VAL A 115 9.73 -2.53 -10.11
CA VAL A 115 9.01 -2.51 -8.83
C VAL A 115 9.80 -3.37 -7.84
N LEU A 116 10.18 -2.78 -6.71
CA LEU A 116 10.80 -3.47 -5.57
C LEU A 116 9.74 -3.64 -4.48
N SER A 117 9.17 -4.83 -4.38
CA SER A 117 8.20 -5.17 -3.33
C SER A 117 8.93 -5.57 -2.06
N VAL A 118 8.51 -5.02 -0.91
CA VAL A 118 9.14 -5.20 0.39
C VAL A 118 8.30 -6.11 1.26
N GLY A 119 8.84 -7.28 1.64
CA GLY A 119 8.24 -8.22 2.55
C GLY A 119 8.51 -7.88 4.01
N TYR A 120 8.02 -6.72 4.46
CA TYR A 120 8.24 -6.24 5.82
C TYR A 120 7.62 -7.17 6.87
N ARG A 121 8.20 -7.20 8.07
CA ARG A 121 7.75 -8.05 9.18
C ARG A 121 6.39 -7.61 9.71
N LEU A 122 5.56 -8.60 10.03
CA LEU A 122 4.16 -8.39 10.40
C LEU A 122 3.94 -8.46 11.91
N ALA A 123 2.93 -7.75 12.36
CA ALA A 123 2.38 -7.81 13.71
C ALA A 123 1.47 -9.05 13.85
N PRO A 124 1.25 -9.55 15.06
CA PRO A 124 1.71 -9.03 16.36
C PRO A 124 3.13 -9.44 16.76
N GLU A 125 3.80 -10.28 15.98
CA GLU A 125 5.17 -10.74 16.27
C GLU A 125 6.14 -9.56 16.22
N HIS A 126 5.90 -8.61 15.32
CA HIS A 126 6.70 -7.42 15.09
C HIS A 126 5.80 -6.19 15.06
N ARG A 127 5.55 -5.64 16.25
CA ARG A 127 4.67 -4.49 16.44
C ARG A 127 5.31 -3.19 15.93
N PHE A 128 4.52 -2.13 15.89
CA PHE A 128 4.99 -0.77 15.60
C PHE A 128 6.23 -0.40 16.44
N PRO A 129 7.27 0.19 15.82
CA PRO A 129 7.38 0.64 14.45
C PRO A 129 8.15 -0.32 13.50
N THR A 130 8.26 -1.63 13.79
CA THR A 130 9.16 -2.57 13.08
C THR A 130 8.95 -2.56 11.55
N ALA A 131 7.70 -2.56 11.06
CA ALA A 131 7.43 -2.52 9.62
C ALA A 131 8.01 -1.27 8.94
N LEU A 132 8.01 -0.13 9.64
CA LEU A 132 8.62 1.11 9.17
C LEU A 132 10.16 1.00 9.15
N GLU A 133 10.77 0.43 10.18
CA GLU A 133 12.21 0.19 10.28
C GLU A 133 12.68 -0.75 9.15
N ASP A 134 11.90 -1.79 8.83
CA ASP A 134 12.17 -2.67 7.69
C ASP A 134 12.10 -1.91 6.35
N GLY A 135 11.18 -0.96 6.22
CA GLY A 135 11.11 -0.05 5.08
C GLY A 135 12.36 0.83 4.94
N GLU A 136 12.85 1.40 6.03
CA GLU A 136 14.12 2.15 6.06
C GLU A 136 15.30 1.27 5.65
N ASP A 137 15.35 0.03 6.12
CA ASP A 137 16.41 -0.93 5.79
C ASP A 137 16.37 -1.37 4.33
N ALA A 138 15.16 -1.58 3.76
CA ALA A 138 14.99 -1.85 2.34
C ALA A 138 15.47 -0.68 1.46
N LEU A 139 15.22 0.58 1.89
CA LEU A 139 15.70 1.77 1.19
C LEU A 139 17.23 1.95 1.30
N ALA A 140 17.82 1.61 2.44
CA ALA A 140 19.28 1.60 2.61
C ALA A 140 19.93 0.55 1.68
N TRP A 141 19.37 -0.65 1.64
CA TRP A 141 19.81 -1.69 0.72
C TRP A 141 19.69 -1.26 -0.76
N LEU A 142 18.57 -0.65 -1.15
CA LEU A 142 18.37 -0.17 -2.51
C LEU A 142 19.41 0.92 -2.86
N ALA A 143 19.72 1.84 -1.95
CA ALA A 143 20.72 2.87 -2.17
C ALA A 143 22.11 2.29 -2.51
N GLU A 144 22.47 1.17 -1.88
CA GLU A 144 23.74 0.49 -2.12
C GLU A 144 23.73 -0.35 -3.40
N GLN A 145 22.59 -0.98 -3.73
CA GLN A 145 22.50 -1.98 -4.79
C GLN A 145 21.94 -1.46 -6.12
N ALA A 146 21.31 -0.29 -6.15
CA ALA A 146 20.61 0.21 -7.33
C ALA A 146 21.46 0.16 -8.62
N ALA A 147 22.68 0.67 -8.57
CA ALA A 147 23.56 0.71 -9.73
C ALA A 147 23.94 -0.68 -10.24
N SER A 148 24.23 -1.64 -9.35
CA SER A 148 24.57 -3.03 -9.70
C SER A 148 23.40 -3.77 -10.32
N LEU A 149 22.17 -3.39 -9.96
CA LEU A 149 20.92 -3.94 -10.49
C LEU A 149 20.43 -3.20 -11.73
N GLY A 150 21.15 -2.19 -12.24
CA GLY A 150 20.72 -1.36 -13.37
C GLY A 150 19.47 -0.52 -13.04
N LEU A 151 19.33 -0.09 -11.79
CA LEU A 151 18.26 0.76 -11.30
C LEU A 151 18.75 2.19 -11.11
N ASP A 152 17.86 3.17 -11.29
CA ASP A 152 18.16 4.58 -11.09
C ASP A 152 17.73 5.03 -9.70
N GLY A 153 18.67 5.04 -8.76
CA GLY A 153 18.44 5.49 -7.39
C GLY A 153 18.07 6.98 -7.25
N SER A 154 18.13 7.77 -8.31
CA SER A 154 17.68 9.16 -8.34
C SER A 154 16.21 9.33 -8.78
N ARG A 155 15.63 8.30 -9.41
CA ARG A 155 14.23 8.26 -9.86
C ARG A 155 13.47 7.16 -9.14
N VAL A 156 13.20 7.39 -7.85
CA VAL A 156 12.52 6.44 -6.97
C VAL A 156 11.16 6.99 -6.56
N ALA A 157 10.13 6.16 -6.63
CA ALA A 157 8.83 6.38 -6.02
C ALA A 157 8.67 5.51 -4.77
N PHE A 158 8.00 6.02 -3.74
CA PHE A 158 7.52 5.20 -2.63
C PHE A 158 6.02 4.98 -2.80
N GLY A 159 5.58 3.74 -2.77
CA GLY A 159 4.18 3.44 -2.95
C GLY A 159 3.71 2.25 -2.15
N GLY A 160 2.41 2.14 -2.05
CA GLY A 160 1.74 1.04 -1.38
C GLY A 160 0.24 1.24 -1.34
N ASP A 161 -0.43 0.28 -0.77
CA ASP A 161 -1.87 0.28 -0.57
C ASP A 161 -2.22 0.10 0.91
N SER A 162 -3.29 0.78 1.38
CA SER A 162 -3.77 0.68 2.75
C SER A 162 -2.63 0.93 3.77
N ALA A 163 -2.34 0.00 4.66
CA ALA A 163 -1.21 0.05 5.59
C ALA A 163 0.16 0.26 4.90
N GLY A 164 0.34 -0.29 3.70
CA GLY A 164 1.56 -0.07 2.91
C GLY A 164 1.70 1.37 2.40
N ALA A 165 0.59 2.02 2.08
CA ALA A 165 0.58 3.44 1.73
C ALA A 165 0.95 4.33 2.94
N THR A 166 0.57 3.91 4.16
CA THR A 166 1.04 4.55 5.40
C THR A 166 2.57 4.49 5.50
N LEU A 167 3.17 3.31 5.29
CA LEU A 167 4.63 3.17 5.30
C LEU A 167 5.28 4.09 4.25
N ALA A 168 4.75 4.09 3.02
CA ALA A 168 5.28 4.91 1.92
C ALA A 168 5.28 6.40 2.26
N THR A 169 4.17 6.94 2.79
CA THR A 169 4.10 8.36 3.12
C THR A 169 4.91 8.73 4.35
N VAL A 170 4.97 7.87 5.38
CA VAL A 170 5.80 8.11 6.56
C VAL A 170 7.28 8.14 6.19
N LEU A 171 7.75 7.22 5.35
CA LEU A 171 9.12 7.22 4.83
C LEU A 171 9.42 8.47 3.99
N ALA A 172 8.45 8.95 3.19
CA ALA A 172 8.60 10.18 2.43
C ALA A 172 8.69 11.42 3.34
N ILE A 173 7.95 11.48 4.44
CA ILE A 173 8.06 12.53 5.45
C ILE A 173 9.42 12.46 6.13
N GLN A 174 9.87 11.26 6.53
CA GLN A 174 11.18 11.06 7.16
C GLN A 174 12.33 11.47 6.24
N ALA A 175 12.24 11.19 4.94
CA ALA A 175 13.26 11.57 3.97
C ALA A 175 13.54 13.09 3.93
N VAL A 176 12.53 13.91 4.27
CA VAL A 176 12.66 15.37 4.34
C VAL A 176 13.04 15.84 5.74
N ARG A 177 12.44 15.27 6.79
CA ARG A 177 12.60 15.74 8.16
C ARG A 177 13.83 15.17 8.85
N TRP A 178 14.16 13.93 8.53
CA TRP A 178 15.31 13.18 9.10
C TRP A 178 16.08 12.45 7.99
N PRO A 179 16.73 13.19 7.05
CA PRO A 179 17.36 12.60 5.87
C PRO A 179 18.52 11.62 6.18
N HIS A 180 18.91 11.52 7.43
CA HIS A 180 19.91 10.53 7.88
C HIS A 180 19.28 9.16 8.23
N THR A 181 17.96 9.07 8.35
CA THR A 181 17.25 7.81 8.63
C THR A 181 16.77 7.10 7.37
N VAL A 182 16.57 7.85 6.28
CA VAL A 182 16.10 7.32 4.99
C VAL A 182 17.14 7.62 3.91
N ALA A 183 17.75 6.57 3.37
CA ALA A 183 18.91 6.69 2.47
C ALA A 183 18.54 7.26 1.07
N ILE A 184 17.28 7.19 0.67
CA ILE A 184 16.77 7.68 -0.63
C ILE A 184 15.58 8.59 -0.38
N ALA A 185 15.54 9.76 -1.05
CA ALA A 185 14.35 10.60 -1.08
C ALA A 185 13.51 10.25 -2.32
N PRO A 186 12.19 10.07 -2.21
CA PRO A 186 11.36 9.77 -3.35
C PRO A 186 11.11 11.01 -4.21
N LYS A 187 10.92 10.79 -5.52
CA LYS A 187 10.43 11.80 -6.48
C LYS A 187 8.92 12.01 -6.35
N VAL A 188 8.21 10.96 -5.97
CA VAL A 188 6.75 10.93 -5.88
C VAL A 188 6.31 9.84 -4.91
N GLN A 189 5.14 10.04 -4.29
CA GLN A 189 4.46 9.03 -3.49
C GLN A 189 3.27 8.47 -4.28
N LEU A 190 3.02 7.15 -4.20
CA LEU A 190 1.83 6.50 -4.70
C LEU A 190 1.04 5.92 -3.52
N LEU A 191 -0.04 6.58 -3.13
CA LEU A 191 -0.80 6.27 -1.94
C LEU A 191 -2.19 5.74 -2.31
N CYS A 192 -2.36 4.42 -2.29
CA CYS A 192 -3.62 3.80 -2.62
C CYS A 192 -4.45 3.56 -1.34
N TYR A 193 -5.60 4.24 -1.23
CA TYR A 193 -6.53 4.18 -0.08
C TYR A 193 -5.80 4.06 1.27
N PRO A 194 -4.95 5.05 1.61
CA PRO A 194 -4.03 4.96 2.75
C PRO A 194 -4.77 5.01 4.08
N VAL A 195 -4.25 4.27 5.09
CA VAL A 195 -4.55 4.54 6.50
C VAL A 195 -3.78 5.79 6.91
N THR A 196 -4.46 6.84 7.37
CA THR A 196 -3.82 8.09 7.72
C THR A 196 -4.13 8.61 9.12
N ASP A 197 -5.17 8.08 9.77
CA ASP A 197 -5.59 8.54 11.10
C ASP A 197 -6.27 7.44 11.93
N ALA A 198 -5.53 6.73 12.75
CA ALA A 198 -6.04 5.76 13.71
C ALA A 198 -6.49 6.40 15.02
N SER A 199 -6.33 7.73 15.20
CA SER A 199 -6.57 8.43 16.46
C SER A 199 -8.04 8.72 16.74
N ARG A 200 -8.89 8.66 15.69
CA ARG A 200 -10.32 8.96 15.78
C ARG A 200 -11.14 8.22 14.74
N VAL A 201 -12.45 8.19 14.94
CA VAL A 201 -13.42 7.68 13.96
C VAL A 201 -13.84 8.81 13.03
N HIS A 202 -13.72 8.61 11.72
CA HIS A 202 -14.22 9.51 10.69
C HIS A 202 -15.63 9.10 10.22
N ASP A 203 -16.37 10.00 9.56
CA ASP A 203 -17.76 9.75 9.16
C ASP A 203 -17.87 8.59 8.15
N SER A 204 -16.88 8.44 7.23
CA SER A 204 -16.82 7.29 6.31
C SER A 204 -16.78 5.93 7.02
N ARG A 205 -16.18 5.84 8.22
CA ARG A 205 -16.24 4.63 9.05
C ARG A 205 -17.65 4.30 9.54
N LEU A 206 -18.48 5.32 9.77
CA LEU A 206 -19.88 5.14 10.15
C LEU A 206 -20.75 4.74 8.95
N LEU A 207 -20.38 5.16 7.75
CA LEU A 207 -21.14 4.93 6.52
C LEU A 207 -20.77 3.60 5.84
N PHE A 208 -19.49 3.23 5.85
CA PHE A 208 -18.93 2.14 5.07
C PHE A 208 -18.18 1.10 5.91
N GLY A 209 -18.30 1.16 7.23
CA GLY A 209 -17.59 0.25 8.13
C GLY A 209 -18.24 -1.13 8.30
N GLU A 210 -19.32 -1.43 7.56
CA GLU A 210 -20.00 -2.74 7.54
C GLU A 210 -20.43 -3.06 6.11
N GLY A 211 -20.17 -4.29 5.64
CA GLY A 211 -20.65 -4.78 4.35
C GLY A 211 -19.87 -4.31 3.12
N TYR A 212 -18.73 -3.61 3.28
CA TYR A 212 -17.91 -3.06 2.17
C TYR A 212 -16.48 -3.59 2.16
N LEU A 213 -16.27 -4.86 2.47
CA LEU A 213 -15.00 -5.61 2.58
C LEU A 213 -14.17 -5.26 3.81
N LEU A 214 -13.74 -4.01 3.94
CA LEU A 214 -13.01 -3.56 5.12
C LEU A 214 -14.01 -3.08 6.17
N GLU A 215 -14.11 -3.83 7.26
CA GLU A 215 -15.05 -3.55 8.35
C GLU A 215 -14.36 -2.88 9.53
N ASN A 216 -15.12 -2.12 10.32
CA ASN A 216 -14.62 -1.42 11.50
C ASN A 216 -13.98 -2.35 12.52
N ASP A 217 -14.58 -3.52 12.78
CA ASP A 217 -14.05 -4.49 13.73
C ASP A 217 -12.72 -5.07 13.23
N THR A 218 -12.58 -5.27 11.91
CA THR A 218 -11.32 -5.70 11.30
C THR A 218 -10.25 -4.61 11.37
N LEU A 219 -10.61 -3.33 11.13
CA LEU A 219 -9.69 -2.20 11.30
C LEU A 219 -9.17 -2.10 12.74
N GLU A 220 -10.09 -2.19 13.70
CA GLU A 220 -9.74 -2.13 15.13
C GLU A 220 -8.83 -3.30 15.52
N TRP A 221 -9.14 -4.50 15.03
CA TRP A 221 -8.33 -5.69 15.24
C TRP A 221 -6.91 -5.53 14.67
N PHE A 222 -6.74 -4.95 13.48
CA PHE A 222 -5.44 -4.62 12.92
C PHE A 222 -4.67 -3.65 13.80
N TYR A 223 -5.30 -2.56 14.24
CA TYR A 223 -4.66 -1.56 15.07
C TYR A 223 -4.20 -2.12 16.42
N GLN A 224 -5.04 -2.95 17.07
CA GLN A 224 -4.69 -3.60 18.34
C GLN A 224 -3.51 -4.56 18.21
N HIS A 225 -3.36 -5.24 17.06
CA HIS A 225 -2.24 -6.14 16.83
C HIS A 225 -0.96 -5.38 16.48
N TYR A 226 -1.06 -4.30 15.73
CA TYR A 226 0.10 -3.51 15.31
C TYR A 226 0.62 -2.58 16.40
N ALA A 227 -0.25 -1.87 17.11
CA ALA A 227 0.15 -0.97 18.21
C ALA A 227 0.73 -1.73 19.42
N ARG A 228 1.69 -1.12 20.10
CA ARG A 228 2.19 -1.56 21.41
C ARG A 228 1.25 -1.15 22.54
N GLY A 229 0.60 0.02 22.36
CA GLY A 229 -0.38 0.59 23.25
C GLY A 229 -1.17 1.70 22.54
N PRO A 230 -2.22 2.24 23.19
CA PRO A 230 -3.10 3.24 22.57
C PRO A 230 -2.40 4.57 22.26
N GLU A 231 -1.27 4.87 22.89
CA GLU A 231 -0.44 6.04 22.60
C GLU A 231 0.16 6.02 21.19
N ASP A 232 0.37 4.83 20.62
CA ASP A 232 0.90 4.70 19.26
C ASP A 232 -0.08 5.27 18.22
N TYR A 233 -1.39 5.25 18.46
CA TYR A 233 -2.39 5.85 17.56
C TYR A 233 -2.22 7.36 17.39
N LEU A 234 -1.58 8.02 18.34
CA LEU A 234 -1.27 9.45 18.32
C LEU A 234 0.12 9.76 17.74
N ASP A 235 0.94 8.74 17.50
CA ASP A 235 2.22 8.91 16.83
C ASP A 235 1.97 9.15 15.32
N TRP A 236 2.54 10.24 14.80
CA TRP A 236 2.38 10.59 13.39
C TRP A 236 2.93 9.52 12.42
N ARG A 237 3.81 8.63 12.87
CA ARG A 237 4.30 7.50 12.08
C ARG A 237 3.28 6.36 11.97
N PHE A 238 2.32 6.33 12.86
CA PHE A 238 1.15 5.45 12.79
C PHE A 238 -0.02 6.16 12.09
N SER A 239 -0.22 7.45 12.39
CA SER A 239 -1.30 8.31 11.90
C SER A 239 -0.71 9.53 11.18
N PRO A 240 -0.27 9.41 9.91
CA PRO A 240 0.45 10.49 9.21
C PRO A 240 -0.37 11.78 9.03
N LEU A 241 -1.69 11.73 9.15
CA LEU A 241 -2.52 12.94 9.21
C LEU A 241 -2.16 13.84 10.40
N LEU A 242 -1.55 13.30 11.46
CA LEU A 242 -1.11 14.07 12.63
C LEU A 242 0.29 14.69 12.47
N ALA A 243 1.00 14.42 11.37
CA ALA A 243 2.32 15.02 11.14
C ALA A 243 2.24 16.55 11.12
N GLU A 244 3.08 17.24 11.92
CA GLU A 244 3.00 18.68 12.08
C GLU A 244 3.41 19.44 10.81
N ASP A 245 4.44 18.97 10.13
CA ASP A 245 5.04 19.65 8.97
C ASP A 245 5.24 18.70 7.79
N LEU A 246 4.47 18.94 6.71
CA LEU A 246 4.53 18.19 5.44
C LEU A 246 5.18 19.00 4.31
N ARG A 247 5.68 20.22 4.59
CA ARG A 247 6.30 21.07 3.57
C ARG A 247 7.56 20.41 2.99
N GLY A 248 7.64 20.40 1.65
CA GLY A 248 8.78 19.81 0.94
C GLY A 248 8.76 18.28 0.84
N VAL A 249 7.73 17.62 1.38
CA VAL A 249 7.49 16.19 1.12
C VAL A 249 7.21 15.99 -0.37
N ALA A 250 7.64 14.88 -0.93
CA ALA A 250 7.48 14.58 -2.35
C ALA A 250 6.02 14.68 -2.80
N PRO A 251 5.74 15.12 -4.04
CA PRO A 251 4.41 15.09 -4.64
C PRO A 251 3.72 13.73 -4.47
N ALA A 252 2.40 13.72 -4.39
CA ALA A 252 1.64 12.49 -4.18
C ALA A 252 0.62 12.23 -5.29
N ILE A 253 0.51 10.97 -5.69
CA ILE A 253 -0.59 10.42 -6.46
C ILE A 253 -1.42 9.61 -5.46
N VAL A 254 -2.67 10.02 -5.23
CA VAL A 254 -3.54 9.40 -4.22
C VAL A 254 -4.74 8.77 -4.91
N LEU A 255 -4.92 7.47 -4.69
CA LEU A 255 -6.07 6.71 -5.15
C LEU A 255 -7.00 6.44 -3.95
N LEU A 256 -8.27 6.83 -4.05
CA LEU A 256 -9.29 6.61 -3.02
C LEU A 256 -10.42 5.76 -3.57
N ALA A 257 -11.06 4.97 -2.71
CA ALA A 257 -12.27 4.23 -3.02
C ALA A 257 -13.50 4.96 -2.47
N GLY A 258 -14.62 4.94 -3.21
CA GLY A 258 -15.81 5.71 -2.84
C GLY A 258 -16.65 5.07 -1.73
N PHE A 259 -16.57 3.75 -1.57
CA PHE A 259 -17.23 2.98 -0.51
C PHE A 259 -16.18 2.36 0.42
N ASP A 260 -15.45 3.22 1.12
CA ASP A 260 -14.30 2.84 1.94
C ASP A 260 -14.38 3.53 3.31
N PRO A 261 -14.27 2.80 4.42
CA PRO A 261 -14.18 3.41 5.74
C PRO A 261 -13.02 4.40 5.89
N LEU A 262 -11.97 4.31 5.07
CA LEU A 262 -10.80 5.19 5.09
C LEU A 262 -10.93 6.42 4.16
N LEU A 263 -12.07 6.59 3.46
CA LEU A 263 -12.25 7.66 2.47
C LEU A 263 -12.00 9.06 3.05
N ASP A 264 -12.63 9.37 4.20
CA ASP A 264 -12.55 10.72 4.77
C ASP A 264 -11.18 11.05 5.33
N GLU A 265 -10.50 10.10 5.97
CA GLU A 265 -9.14 10.31 6.46
C GLU A 265 -8.14 10.44 5.31
N GLY A 266 -8.32 9.67 4.24
CA GLY A 266 -7.54 9.81 3.00
C GLY A 266 -7.74 11.16 2.34
N GLN A 267 -8.99 11.66 2.25
CA GLN A 267 -9.29 12.98 1.72
C GLN A 267 -8.72 14.10 2.62
N ALA A 268 -8.85 13.95 3.94
CA ALA A 268 -8.28 14.91 4.89
C ALA A 268 -6.75 15.00 4.77
N TYR A 269 -6.09 13.87 4.49
CA TYR A 269 -4.65 13.84 4.26
C TYR A 269 -4.26 14.53 2.94
N VAL A 270 -5.02 14.33 1.87
CA VAL A 270 -4.87 15.08 0.60
C VAL A 270 -4.96 16.58 0.85
N ASP A 271 -5.99 17.03 1.58
CA ASP A 271 -6.21 18.43 1.85
C ASP A 271 -5.08 19.03 2.71
N ARG A 272 -4.55 18.25 3.65
CA ARG A 272 -3.42 18.64 4.49
C ARG A 272 -2.12 18.77 3.68
N LEU A 273 -1.82 17.82 2.79
CA LEU A 273 -0.67 17.89 1.87
C LEU A 273 -0.75 19.15 1.02
N ARG A 274 -1.89 19.39 0.35
CA ARG A 274 -2.13 20.59 -0.48
C ARG A 274 -2.03 21.87 0.32
N GLY A 275 -2.61 21.90 1.52
CA GLY A 275 -2.57 23.04 2.43
C GLY A 275 -1.14 23.41 2.87
N GLN A 276 -0.19 22.50 2.75
CA GLN A 276 1.22 22.73 3.04
C GLN A 276 2.10 22.83 1.77
N GLY A 277 1.47 23.01 0.60
CA GLY A 277 2.17 23.29 -0.65
C GLY A 277 2.73 22.05 -1.36
N VAL A 278 2.30 20.82 -0.98
CA VAL A 278 2.64 19.59 -1.68
C VAL A 278 1.67 19.40 -2.85
N GLU A 279 2.20 19.12 -4.04
CA GLU A 279 1.37 18.78 -5.22
C GLU A 279 0.72 17.41 -5.03
N VAL A 280 -0.60 17.33 -5.28
CA VAL A 280 -1.36 16.08 -5.14
C VAL A 280 -2.30 15.89 -6.31
N GLU A 281 -2.07 14.81 -7.06
CA GLU A 281 -3.03 14.27 -8.04
C GLU A 281 -3.92 13.24 -7.33
N VAL A 282 -5.24 13.37 -7.43
CA VAL A 282 -6.20 12.48 -6.75
C VAL A 282 -7.09 11.81 -7.76
N GLU A 283 -7.25 10.50 -7.65
CA GLU A 283 -8.27 9.73 -8.33
C GLU A 283 -9.21 9.08 -7.29
N VAL A 284 -10.52 9.28 -7.46
CA VAL A 284 -11.55 8.66 -6.62
C VAL A 284 -12.32 7.64 -7.46
N CYS A 285 -12.18 6.35 -7.13
CA CYS A 285 -12.95 5.27 -7.72
C CYS A 285 -14.33 5.17 -7.05
N ALA A 286 -15.27 6.02 -7.48
CA ALA A 286 -16.53 6.30 -6.80
C ALA A 286 -17.44 5.08 -6.57
N GLY A 287 -17.33 4.02 -7.40
CA GLY A 287 -18.14 2.81 -7.31
C GLY A 287 -17.43 1.60 -6.70
N LEU A 288 -16.22 1.79 -6.15
CA LEU A 288 -15.40 0.70 -5.63
C LEU A 288 -15.18 0.81 -4.11
N THR A 289 -14.81 -0.30 -3.51
CA THR A 289 -14.51 -0.44 -2.08
C THR A 289 -13.00 -0.39 -1.82
N HIS A 290 -12.64 -0.43 -0.55
CA HIS A 290 -11.27 -0.68 -0.11
C HIS A 290 -10.67 -1.90 -0.84
N ASP A 291 -9.35 -1.96 -0.94
CA ASP A 291 -8.62 -3.08 -1.58
C ASP A 291 -8.88 -3.23 -3.10
N LEU A 292 -9.39 -2.16 -3.76
CA LEU A 292 -9.81 -2.18 -5.17
C LEU A 292 -8.74 -2.69 -6.14
N LEU A 293 -7.44 -2.47 -5.85
CA LEU A 293 -6.34 -2.96 -6.69
C LEU A 293 -6.29 -4.49 -6.81
N ARG A 294 -6.85 -5.22 -5.85
CA ARG A 294 -6.91 -6.69 -5.84
C ARG A 294 -8.21 -7.24 -6.44
N LEU A 295 -9.14 -6.38 -6.86
CA LEU A 295 -10.46 -6.77 -7.38
C LEU A 295 -10.52 -6.95 -8.90
N GLY A 296 -9.38 -7.07 -9.58
CA GLY A 296 -9.32 -7.17 -11.05
C GLY A 296 -10.09 -8.36 -11.65
N ALA A 297 -10.26 -9.47 -10.91
CA ALA A 297 -11.09 -10.59 -11.33
C ALA A 297 -12.60 -10.34 -11.15
N VAL A 298 -12.99 -9.50 -10.18
CA VAL A 298 -14.37 -9.15 -9.87
C VAL A 298 -14.82 -7.98 -10.75
N VAL A 299 -14.00 -6.94 -10.83
CA VAL A 299 -14.27 -5.72 -11.61
C VAL A 299 -13.14 -5.50 -12.62
N PRO A 300 -13.24 -5.99 -13.85
CA PRO A 300 -12.20 -5.84 -14.86
C PRO A 300 -11.79 -4.40 -15.15
N GLY A 301 -12.68 -3.43 -14.94
CA GLY A 301 -12.40 -1.99 -15.05
C GLY A 301 -11.32 -1.46 -14.11
N VAL A 302 -10.94 -2.21 -13.06
CA VAL A 302 -9.80 -1.91 -12.20
C VAL A 302 -8.48 -1.88 -12.99
N LEU A 303 -8.36 -2.65 -14.07
CA LEU A 303 -7.15 -2.63 -14.92
C LEU A 303 -6.95 -1.28 -15.62
N GLU A 304 -8.02 -0.53 -15.84
CA GLU A 304 -7.93 0.85 -16.38
C GLU A 304 -7.45 1.83 -15.29
N VAL A 305 -7.78 1.58 -14.01
CA VAL A 305 -7.26 2.37 -12.90
C VAL A 305 -5.73 2.26 -12.84
N TYR A 306 -5.19 1.04 -12.94
CA TYR A 306 -3.73 0.84 -13.05
C TYR A 306 -3.11 1.63 -14.21
N SER A 307 -3.78 1.68 -15.37
CA SER A 307 -3.27 2.42 -16.53
C SER A 307 -3.23 3.94 -16.28
N ARG A 308 -4.26 4.49 -15.64
CA ARG A 308 -4.31 5.93 -15.31
C ARG A 308 -3.28 6.28 -14.24
N VAL A 309 -3.27 5.55 -13.15
CA VAL A 309 -2.34 5.75 -12.02
C VAL A 309 -0.90 5.49 -12.45
N GLY A 310 -0.64 4.41 -13.21
CA GLY A 310 0.67 4.10 -13.78
C GLY A 310 1.16 5.19 -14.75
N GLY A 311 0.26 5.76 -15.55
CA GLY A 311 0.58 6.91 -16.41
C GLY A 311 0.96 8.17 -15.62
N ALA A 312 0.29 8.44 -14.50
CA ALA A 312 0.66 9.54 -13.61
C ALA A 312 2.04 9.28 -12.97
N LEU A 313 2.28 8.06 -12.53
CA LEU A 313 3.56 7.66 -11.95
C LEU A 313 4.71 7.73 -12.97
N ALA A 314 4.47 7.32 -14.22
CA ALA A 314 5.45 7.42 -15.29
C ALA A 314 5.85 8.89 -15.55
N ARG A 315 4.87 9.80 -15.61
CA ARG A 315 5.15 11.25 -15.73
C ARG A 315 6.00 11.78 -14.58
N ALA A 316 5.65 11.41 -13.35
CA ALA A 316 6.37 11.86 -12.17
C ALA A 316 7.80 11.30 -12.06
N LEU A 317 8.05 10.11 -12.61
CA LEU A 317 9.37 9.47 -12.70
C LEU A 317 10.15 9.85 -13.97
N GLU A 318 9.62 10.78 -14.80
CA GLU A 318 10.26 11.24 -16.04
C GLU A 318 10.57 10.07 -17.01
N ILE A 319 9.61 9.14 -17.14
CA ILE A 319 9.66 8.05 -18.11
C ILE A 319 9.06 8.57 -19.42
N GLY A 320 9.89 8.66 -20.45
CA GLY A 320 9.52 9.20 -21.77
C GLY A 320 8.76 8.21 -22.64
#